data_bfa0215b105ad82ee04fae574fd2dab1
#
_entry.id   bfa0215b105ad82ee04fae574fd2dab1
#
_cell.length_a   1.000
_cell.length_b   1.000
_cell.length_c   1.000
_cell.angle_alpha   90.00
_cell.angle_beta   90.00
_cell.angle_gamma   90.00
#
_symmetry.space_group_name_H-M   'P 1'
#
loop_
_entity.id
_entity.type
_entity.pdbx_description
1 polymer ?
#
loop_
_entity_poly.entity_id
_entity_poly.type
_entity_poly.pdbx_seq_one_letter_code
_entity_poly.pdbx_strand_id
1 'polypeptide(L)'
;MLDFINKLIGDKREYKEQMARVAALPEDYRFVYEKIQNYMWSFSAGSGMDMLKTQYELIDLFEEGVAENKHVRDITGEDVAGFCDDLIRGNKLWIDSQRKKLNLGMKNAFEKGTIPNKDKG
;
A
#
# COMPACT_ATOMS: atom_id res chain seq x y z
N MET A 1 -10.49 -13.59 -19.60
CA MET A 1 -10.03 -14.69 -18.78
C MET A 1 -8.53 -14.81 -18.67
N LEU A 2 -7.82 -14.78 -19.79
CA LEU A 2 -6.35 -14.84 -19.75
C LEU A 2 -5.75 -13.66 -19.01
N ASP A 3 -6.30 -12.47 -19.17
CA ASP A 3 -5.80 -11.27 -18.50
C ASP A 3 -5.98 -11.35 -16.98
N PHE A 4 -7.09 -11.91 -16.53
CA PHE A 4 -7.34 -12.11 -15.10
C PHE A 4 -6.34 -13.11 -14.52
N ILE A 5 -6.08 -14.21 -15.22
CA ILE A 5 -5.14 -15.23 -14.75
C ILE A 5 -3.73 -14.65 -14.69
N ASN A 6 -3.32 -13.90 -15.72
CA ASN A 6 -2.00 -13.27 -15.76
C ASN A 6 -1.82 -12.24 -14.63
N LYS A 7 -2.86 -11.47 -14.36
CA LYS A 7 -2.84 -10.51 -13.27
C LYS A 7 -2.71 -11.22 -11.91
N LEU A 8 -3.46 -12.31 -11.73
CA LEU A 8 -3.41 -13.08 -10.50
C LEU A 8 -2.02 -13.68 -10.25
N ILE A 9 -1.40 -14.20 -11.30
CA ILE A 9 -0.05 -14.76 -11.23
C ILE A 9 0.96 -13.67 -10.93
N GLY A 10 0.84 -12.50 -11.55
CA GLY A 10 1.71 -11.35 -11.31
C GLY A 10 1.63 -10.87 -9.87
N ASP A 11 0.42 -10.71 -9.35
CA ASP A 11 0.19 -10.26 -7.97
C ASP A 11 0.77 -11.27 -6.97
N LYS A 12 0.61 -12.56 -7.25
CA LYS A 12 1.15 -13.62 -6.40
C LYS A 12 2.68 -13.61 -6.39
N ARG A 13 3.30 -13.37 -7.54
CA ARG A 13 4.76 -13.29 -7.65
C ARG A 13 5.28 -12.10 -6.85
N GLU A 14 4.66 -10.95 -6.99
CA GLU A 14 5.00 -9.76 -6.24
C GLU A 14 4.88 -9.99 -4.73
N TYR A 15 3.81 -10.62 -4.31
CA TYR A 15 3.60 -10.96 -2.91
C TYR A 15 4.73 -11.86 -2.38
N LYS A 16 5.13 -12.87 -3.14
CA LYS A 16 6.24 -13.74 -2.77
C LYS A 16 7.55 -12.97 -2.61
N GLU A 17 7.82 -12.05 -3.54
CA GLU A 17 9.02 -11.23 -3.48
C GLU A 17 9.01 -10.34 -2.24
N GLN A 18 7.87 -9.76 -1.90
CA GLN A 18 7.75 -8.92 -0.71
C GLN A 18 7.92 -9.75 0.57
N MET A 19 7.37 -10.95 0.63
CA MET A 19 7.53 -11.81 1.79
C MET A 19 8.98 -12.28 1.95
N ALA A 20 9.71 -12.45 0.86
CA ALA A 20 11.14 -12.74 0.93
C ALA A 20 11.92 -11.58 1.55
N ARG A 21 11.53 -10.35 1.26
CA ARG A 21 12.12 -9.16 1.89
C ARG A 21 11.87 -9.14 3.40
N VAL A 22 10.66 -9.49 3.82
CA VAL A 22 10.32 -9.61 5.24
C VAL A 22 11.18 -10.67 5.91
N ALA A 23 11.34 -11.82 5.26
CA ALA A 23 12.13 -12.92 5.79
C ALA A 23 13.61 -12.53 5.97
N ALA A 24 14.09 -11.58 5.19
CA ALA A 24 15.46 -11.08 5.28
C ALA A 24 15.66 -10.02 6.36
N LEU A 25 14.60 -9.51 6.97
CA LEU A 25 14.70 -8.53 8.04
C LEU A 25 15.25 -9.16 9.32
N PRO A 26 15.91 -8.38 10.19
CA PRO A 26 16.28 -8.85 11.52
C PRO A 26 15.09 -9.37 12.32
N GLU A 27 15.36 -10.24 13.28
CA GLU A 27 14.32 -10.94 14.04
C GLU A 27 13.32 -9.99 14.71
N ASP A 28 13.80 -8.90 15.32
CA ASP A 28 12.95 -7.92 15.99
C ASP A 28 12.00 -7.23 14.99
N TYR A 29 12.51 -6.89 13.82
CA TYR A 29 11.68 -6.30 12.75
C TYR A 29 10.64 -7.29 12.25
N ARG A 30 11.02 -8.56 12.07
CA ARG A 30 10.09 -9.60 11.62
C ARG A 30 8.97 -9.81 12.64
N PHE A 31 9.32 -9.86 13.91
CA PHE A 31 8.33 -10.02 14.98
C PHE A 31 7.31 -8.90 14.95
N VAL A 32 7.77 -7.66 14.88
CA VAL A 32 6.89 -6.50 14.86
C VAL A 32 6.05 -6.47 13.58
N TYR A 33 6.65 -6.81 12.44
CA TYR A 33 5.93 -6.88 11.16
C TYR A 33 4.75 -7.84 11.24
N GLU A 34 4.95 -9.03 11.79
CA GLU A 34 3.88 -10.02 11.92
C GLU A 34 2.74 -9.52 12.80
N LYS A 35 3.09 -8.86 13.91
CA LYS A 35 2.08 -8.31 14.81
C LYS A 35 1.29 -7.18 14.16
N ILE A 36 1.97 -6.32 13.42
CA ILE A 36 1.32 -5.25 12.68
C ILE A 36 0.40 -5.82 11.60
N GLN A 37 0.85 -6.84 10.87
CA GLN A 37 0.06 -7.49 9.84
C GLN A 37 -1.24 -8.04 10.42
N ASN A 38 -1.14 -8.76 11.54
CA ASN A 38 -2.32 -9.30 12.22
C ASN A 38 -3.27 -8.20 12.67
N TYR A 39 -2.75 -7.13 13.23
CA TYR A 39 -3.54 -5.99 13.67
C TYR A 39 -4.30 -5.36 12.50
N MET A 40 -3.59 -5.09 11.41
CA MET A 40 -4.18 -4.46 10.24
C MET A 40 -5.25 -5.32 9.59
N TRP A 41 -5.02 -6.63 9.48
CA TRP A 41 -6.01 -7.55 8.91
C TRP A 41 -7.26 -7.70 9.76
N SER A 42 -7.15 -7.48 11.08
CA SER A 42 -8.29 -7.66 11.98
C SER A 42 -9.42 -6.65 11.76
N PHE A 43 -9.12 -5.48 11.18
CA PHE A 43 -10.14 -4.47 10.94
C PHE A 43 -10.20 -3.94 9.51
N SER A 44 -9.42 -4.48 8.61
CA SER A 44 -9.43 -4.05 7.22
C SER A 44 -10.48 -4.80 6.41
N ALA A 45 -11.72 -4.67 6.81
CA ALA A 45 -12.78 -5.25 6.01
C ALA A 45 -12.96 -4.40 4.76
N GLY A 46 -12.58 -4.87 3.61
CA GLY A 46 -13.07 -4.30 2.40
C GLY A 46 -12.10 -3.86 1.31
N SER A 47 -10.81 -3.73 1.55
CA SER A 47 -9.90 -3.33 0.46
C SER A 47 -8.56 -4.02 0.57
N GLY A 48 -8.47 -5.24 0.01
CA GLY A 48 -7.23 -5.99 -0.01
C GLY A 48 -6.10 -5.27 -0.72
N MET A 49 -6.41 -4.45 -1.71
CA MET A 49 -5.40 -3.70 -2.47
C MET A 49 -4.75 -2.62 -1.61
N ASP A 50 -5.54 -1.88 -0.84
CA ASP A 50 -5.02 -0.85 0.05
C ASP A 50 -4.17 -1.47 1.15
N MET A 51 -4.58 -2.62 1.63
CA MET A 51 -3.85 -3.35 2.66
C MET A 51 -2.48 -3.80 2.16
N LEU A 52 -2.42 -4.37 0.95
CA LEU A 52 -1.15 -4.80 0.36
C LEU A 52 -0.22 -3.61 0.16
N LYS A 53 -0.73 -2.50 -0.34
CA LYS A 53 0.07 -1.29 -0.53
C LYS A 53 0.65 -0.80 0.80
N THR A 54 -0.17 -0.77 1.84
CA THR A 54 0.28 -0.35 3.17
C THR A 54 1.35 -1.29 3.71
N GLN A 55 1.20 -2.60 3.51
CA GLN A 55 2.20 -3.57 3.92
C GLN A 55 3.52 -3.37 3.18
N TYR A 56 3.48 -3.08 1.89
CA TYR A 56 4.69 -2.85 1.10
C TYR A 56 5.40 -1.57 1.55
N GLU A 57 4.66 -0.53 1.88
CA GLU A 57 5.22 0.69 2.44
C GLU A 57 5.90 0.42 3.80
N LEU A 58 5.30 -0.42 4.61
CA LEU A 58 5.87 -0.82 5.89
C LEU A 58 7.20 -1.55 5.70
N ILE A 59 7.26 -2.47 4.72
CA ILE A 59 8.49 -3.18 4.41
C ILE A 59 9.59 -2.18 4.01
N ASP A 60 9.27 -1.22 3.16
CA ASP A 60 10.20 -0.18 2.73
C ASP A 60 10.75 0.61 3.94
N LEU A 61 9.87 1.02 4.85
CA LEU A 61 10.25 1.74 6.05
C LEU A 61 11.19 0.89 6.94
N PHE A 62 10.87 -0.37 7.10
CA PHE A 62 11.67 -1.26 7.93
C PHE A 62 13.04 -1.51 7.32
N GLU A 63 13.11 -1.72 6.01
CA GLU A 63 14.40 -1.86 5.33
C GLU A 63 15.26 -0.60 5.47
N GLU A 64 14.64 0.56 5.36
CA GLU A 64 15.33 1.83 5.56
C GLU A 64 15.87 1.94 6.99
N GLY A 65 15.07 1.55 7.97
CA GLY A 65 15.50 1.54 9.36
C GLY A 65 16.69 0.61 9.60
N VAL A 66 16.67 -0.58 8.99
CA VAL A 66 17.78 -1.53 9.07
C VAL A 66 19.05 -0.92 8.44
N ALA A 67 18.91 -0.30 7.27
CA ALA A 67 20.04 0.32 6.58
C ALA A 67 20.67 1.46 7.40
N GLU A 68 19.88 2.13 8.22
CA GLU A 68 20.33 3.21 9.10
C GLU A 68 20.76 2.72 10.48
N ASN A 69 20.82 1.41 10.69
CA ASN A 69 21.18 0.78 11.97
C ASN A 69 20.26 1.16 13.12
N LYS A 70 19.00 1.38 12.83
CA LYS A 70 18.00 1.68 13.84
C LYS A 70 17.35 0.40 14.36
N HIS A 71 16.88 0.45 15.60
CA HIS A 71 16.02 -0.61 16.14
C HIS A 71 14.60 -0.39 15.63
N VAL A 72 13.83 -1.47 15.54
CA VAL A 72 12.45 -1.37 15.06
C VAL A 72 11.62 -0.40 15.91
N ARG A 73 11.88 -0.35 17.20
CA ARG A 73 11.22 0.57 18.12
C ARG A 73 11.45 2.05 17.76
N ASP A 74 12.60 2.37 17.18
CA ASP A 74 12.90 3.73 16.73
C ASP A 74 12.00 4.13 15.55
N ILE A 75 11.56 3.15 14.75
CA ILE A 75 10.69 3.37 13.60
C ILE A 75 9.23 3.50 14.04
N THR A 76 8.75 2.56 14.86
CA THR A 76 7.34 2.51 15.24
C THR A 76 6.99 3.40 16.42
N GLY A 77 7.97 3.71 17.29
CA GLY A 77 7.70 4.27 18.58
C GLY A 77 7.11 3.21 19.52
N GLU A 78 6.75 3.61 20.73
CA GLU A 78 6.16 2.71 21.71
C GLU A 78 4.70 2.39 21.39
N ASP A 79 3.98 3.35 20.80
CA ASP A 79 2.59 3.16 20.39
C ASP A 79 2.55 2.60 18.98
N VAL A 80 2.74 1.30 18.86
CA VAL A 80 2.77 0.61 17.57
C VAL A 80 1.42 0.69 16.86
N ALA A 81 0.32 0.60 17.60
CA ALA A 81 -1.02 0.74 17.02
C ALA A 81 -1.23 2.12 16.41
N GLY A 82 -0.78 3.17 17.09
CA GLY A 82 -0.82 4.53 16.57
C GLY A 82 -0.01 4.68 15.29
N PHE A 83 1.17 4.07 15.25
CA PHE A 83 1.99 4.03 14.04
C PHE A 83 1.24 3.37 12.87
N CYS A 84 0.57 2.23 13.12
CA CYS A 84 -0.23 1.56 12.10
C CYS A 84 -1.38 2.43 11.61
N ASP A 85 -2.08 3.08 12.53
CA ASP A 85 -3.20 3.95 12.20
C ASP A 85 -2.75 5.12 11.32
N ASP A 86 -1.57 5.67 11.58
CA ASP A 86 -1.00 6.74 10.77
C ASP A 86 -0.63 6.25 9.37
N LEU A 87 -0.09 5.05 9.24
CA LEU A 87 0.20 4.45 7.94
C LEU A 87 -1.08 4.28 7.11
N ILE A 88 -2.11 3.74 7.73
CA ILE A 88 -3.40 3.52 7.06
C ILE A 88 -4.02 4.86 6.65
N ARG A 89 -3.98 5.84 7.53
CA ARG A 89 -4.49 7.18 7.24
C ARG A 89 -3.75 7.84 6.10
N GLY A 90 -2.44 7.75 6.07
CA GLY A 90 -1.62 8.30 5.00
C GLY A 90 -1.97 7.70 3.65
N ASN A 91 -2.15 6.38 3.60
CA ASN A 91 -2.56 5.69 2.38
C ASN A 91 -3.95 6.15 1.94
N LYS A 92 -4.89 6.27 2.87
CA LYS A 92 -6.25 6.73 2.58
C LYS A 92 -6.25 8.17 2.05
N LEU A 93 -5.47 9.06 2.66
CA LEU A 93 -5.37 10.46 2.21
C LEU A 93 -4.79 10.55 0.81
N TRP A 94 -3.81 9.71 0.49
CA TRP A 94 -3.23 9.67 -0.85
C TRP A 94 -4.28 9.24 -1.87
N ILE A 95 -5.05 8.18 -1.56
CA ILE A 95 -6.12 7.69 -2.44
C ILE A 95 -7.17 8.77 -2.67
N ASP A 96 -7.61 9.44 -1.60
CA ASP A 96 -8.59 10.52 -1.69
C ASP A 96 -8.08 11.65 -2.59
N SER A 97 -6.80 12.00 -2.48
CA SER A 97 -6.17 13.00 -3.31
C SER A 97 -6.18 12.59 -4.79
N GLN A 98 -5.85 11.33 -5.08
CA GLN A 98 -5.86 10.81 -6.46
C GLN A 98 -7.28 10.81 -7.04
N ARG A 99 -8.27 10.46 -6.25
CA ARG A 99 -9.68 10.49 -6.68
C ARG A 99 -10.12 11.90 -7.05
N LYS A 100 -9.80 12.88 -6.22
CA LYS A 100 -10.12 14.28 -6.48
C LYS A 100 -9.43 14.79 -7.75
N LYS A 101 -8.18 14.41 -7.92
CA LYS A 101 -7.40 14.81 -9.09
C LYS A 101 -8.02 14.26 -10.38
N LEU A 102 -8.41 12.99 -10.37
CA LEU A 102 -9.08 12.38 -11.52
C LEU A 102 -10.40 13.07 -11.82
N ASN A 103 -11.23 13.28 -10.80
CA ASN A 103 -12.55 13.91 -10.99
C ASN A 103 -12.43 15.32 -11.53
N LEU A 104 -11.46 16.09 -11.04
CA LEU A 104 -11.22 17.44 -11.53
C LEU A 104 -10.75 17.43 -12.99
N GLY A 105 -9.83 16.54 -13.33
CA GLY A 105 -9.37 16.41 -14.71
C GLY A 105 -10.50 16.01 -15.65
N MET A 106 -11.35 15.09 -15.25
CA MET A 106 -12.50 14.66 -16.05
C MET A 106 -13.53 15.78 -16.21
N LYS A 107 -13.82 16.50 -15.14
CA LYS A 107 -14.73 17.64 -15.20
C LYS A 107 -14.24 18.68 -16.21
N ASN A 108 -12.97 19.02 -16.16
CA ASN A 108 -12.38 19.98 -17.11
C ASN A 108 -12.48 19.47 -18.55
N ALA A 109 -12.22 18.20 -18.77
CA ALA A 109 -12.30 17.60 -20.10
C ALA A 109 -13.75 17.61 -20.63
N PHE A 110 -14.74 17.31 -19.76
CA PHE A 110 -16.14 17.35 -20.14
C PHE A 110 -16.58 18.79 -20.53
N GLU A 111 -16.17 19.76 -19.73
CA GLU A 111 -16.55 21.17 -19.98
C GLU A 111 -15.91 21.73 -21.25
N LYS A 112 -14.67 21.33 -21.55
CA LYS A 112 -13.95 21.78 -22.73
C LYS A 112 -14.27 20.97 -23.99
N GLY A 113 -14.97 19.86 -23.85
CA GLY A 113 -15.27 18.99 -24.99
C GLY A 113 -14.03 18.33 -25.59
N THR A 114 -12.99 18.13 -24.77
CA THR A 114 -11.72 17.57 -25.24
C THR A 114 -11.67 16.04 -25.16
N ILE A 115 -12.75 15.41 -24.71
CA ILE A 115 -12.80 13.96 -24.58
C ILE A 115 -12.95 13.34 -25.96
N PRO A 116 -12.12 12.36 -26.32
CA PRO A 116 -12.32 11.63 -27.60
C PRO A 116 -13.69 10.97 -27.62
N ASN A 117 -14.47 11.27 -28.65
CA ASN A 117 -15.79 10.66 -28.83
C ASN A 117 -15.79 9.81 -30.07
N LYS A 118 -15.66 8.50 -29.89
CA LYS A 118 -15.58 7.54 -31.00
C LYS A 118 -16.87 7.44 -31.78
N ASP A 119 -17.97 7.84 -31.20
CA ASP A 119 -19.28 7.76 -31.88
C ASP A 119 -19.45 8.80 -32.96
N LYS A 120 -18.61 9.84 -32.94
CA LYS A 120 -18.62 10.89 -33.96
C LYS A 120 -17.56 10.72 -35.03
N GLY A 121 -16.73 9.70 -34.87
CA GLY A 121 -15.61 9.49 -35.74
C GLY A 121 -15.91 8.82 -37.03
#